data_1fa1699c2985b6b5f3e90cb41b54765b
#
_entry.id   1fa1699c2985b6b5f3e90cb41b54765b
#
_cell.length_a   1.000
_cell.length_b   1.000
_cell.length_c   1.000
_cell.angle_alpha   90.00
_cell.angle_beta   90.00
_cell.angle_gamma   90.00
#
_symmetry.space_group_name_H-M   'P 1'
#
loop_
_entity.id
_entity.type
_entity.pdbx_description
1 polymer ?
#
loop_
_entity_poly.entity_id
_entity_poly.type
_entity_poly.pdbx_seq_one_letter_code
_entity_poly.pdbx_strand_id
1 'polypeptide(L)'
;MEEEQKKVNGAAALPKVGWKGMLALAFGILFFAGVFATVQGAEWLKAFDYSTLIGKFGTMKDPAKATFVGMGGVSARGGFIFALSLIPSVMLAIGVVDVLDHYGALSAAQKLMTPLFKPLMDVPGLVGLALITDLQSTDAGAALTKELYDDGLIDKREQTIIAAWQYSGAGTISNYFAIAGALFGFILCPIIVPVIIIMVMKFVGAMICRFVLDTCLL
;
A
#
# COMPACT_ATOMS: atom_id res chain seq x y z
N MET A 1 -17.55 29.97 34.98
CA MET A 1 -17.22 31.28 34.35
C MET A 1 -15.71 31.49 34.12
N GLU A 2 -14.81 31.17 35.08
CA GLU A 2 -13.35 31.28 34.85
C GLU A 2 -12.78 30.25 33.87
N GLU A 3 -13.31 29.03 33.80
CA GLU A 3 -12.89 28.01 32.85
C GLU A 3 -13.40 28.27 31.42
N GLU A 4 -14.54 28.92 31.26
CA GLU A 4 -15.04 29.34 29.95
C GLU A 4 -14.26 30.55 29.40
N GLN A 5 -13.86 31.48 30.25
CA GLN A 5 -13.00 32.60 29.85
C GLN A 5 -11.59 32.15 29.47
N LYS A 6 -11.08 31.06 30.05
CA LYS A 6 -9.79 30.47 29.65
C LYS A 6 -9.84 29.77 28.28
N LYS A 7 -11.01 29.28 27.85
CA LYS A 7 -11.24 28.74 26.50
C LYS A 7 -11.41 29.82 25.42
N VAL A 8 -11.95 30.97 25.78
CA VAL A 8 -12.15 32.08 24.82
C VAL A 8 -10.85 32.90 24.60
N ASN A 9 -9.95 32.95 25.57
CA ASN A 9 -8.63 33.58 25.42
C ASN A 9 -7.56 32.65 24.81
N GLY A 10 -7.92 31.41 24.50
CA GLY A 10 -7.18 30.49 23.65
C GLY A 10 -7.39 30.75 22.15
N ALA A 11 -7.55 32.01 21.72
CA ALA A 11 -7.36 32.37 20.33
C ALA A 11 -6.02 31.78 19.91
N ALA A 12 -6.07 30.70 19.13
CA ALA A 12 -4.91 29.93 18.73
C ALA A 12 -3.85 30.91 18.24
N ALA A 13 -2.79 31.08 19.02
CA ALA A 13 -1.69 31.93 18.62
C ALA A 13 -1.27 31.46 17.23
N LEU A 14 -1.32 32.36 16.26
CA LEU A 14 -0.97 32.05 14.89
C LEU A 14 0.37 31.31 14.89
N PRO A 15 0.49 30.18 14.19
CA PRO A 15 1.71 29.41 14.18
C PRO A 15 2.86 30.30 13.72
N LYS A 16 4.00 30.26 14.42
CA LYS A 16 5.20 31.00 14.02
C LYS A 16 5.69 30.44 12.71
N VAL A 17 5.41 31.14 11.62
CA VAL A 17 5.82 30.73 10.26
C VAL A 17 7.27 31.13 10.07
N GLY A 18 8.17 30.14 9.91
CA GLY A 18 9.55 30.37 9.55
C GLY A 18 9.70 30.74 8.06
N TRP A 19 10.86 31.24 7.68
CA TRP A 19 11.20 31.63 6.30
C TRP A 19 11.00 30.46 5.30
N LYS A 20 11.22 29.20 5.73
CA LYS A 20 10.97 27.99 4.92
C LYS A 20 9.50 27.84 4.54
N GLY A 21 8.58 28.13 5.46
CA GLY A 21 7.16 28.11 5.19
C GLY A 21 6.74 29.20 4.19
N MET A 22 7.35 30.38 4.29
CA MET A 22 7.09 31.46 3.32
C MET A 22 7.61 31.11 1.92
N LEU A 23 8.78 30.47 1.81
CA LEU A 23 9.30 29.99 0.53
C LEU A 23 8.42 28.90 -0.06
N ALA A 24 7.97 27.95 0.75
CA ALA A 24 7.06 26.88 0.30
C ALA A 24 5.74 27.47 -0.21
N LEU A 25 5.19 28.46 0.48
CA LEU A 25 3.99 29.17 0.05
C LEU A 25 4.21 29.89 -1.29
N ALA A 26 5.31 30.64 -1.40
CA ALA A 26 5.64 31.36 -2.64
C ALA A 26 5.82 30.40 -3.82
N PHE A 27 6.52 29.27 -3.60
CA PHE A 27 6.65 28.21 -4.61
C PHE A 27 5.28 27.62 -5.00
N GLY A 28 4.43 27.32 -4.03
CA GLY A 28 3.09 26.79 -4.28
C GLY A 28 2.24 27.77 -5.11
N ILE A 29 2.27 29.05 -4.78
CA ILE A 29 1.56 30.08 -5.55
C ILE A 29 2.09 30.11 -6.99
N LEU A 30 3.40 30.15 -7.20
CA LEU A 30 3.99 30.19 -8.54
C LEU A 30 3.69 28.91 -9.33
N PHE A 31 3.73 27.76 -8.69
CA PHE A 31 3.44 26.45 -9.29
C PHE A 31 2.02 26.36 -9.83
N PHE A 32 1.04 26.92 -9.12
CA PHE A 32 -0.36 26.92 -9.54
C PHE A 32 -0.77 28.15 -10.38
N ALA A 33 0.04 29.19 -10.43
CA ALA A 33 -0.29 30.44 -11.14
C ALA A 33 -0.19 30.35 -12.67
N GLY A 34 0.43 29.30 -13.22
CA GLY A 34 0.63 29.18 -14.68
C GLY A 34 1.68 30.13 -15.25
N VAL A 35 2.45 30.81 -14.40
CA VAL A 35 3.46 31.82 -14.81
C VAL A 35 4.60 31.17 -15.59
N PHE A 36 5.07 30.00 -15.13
CA PHE A 36 6.19 29.32 -15.77
C PHE A 36 5.84 28.75 -17.15
N ALA A 37 4.57 28.48 -17.42
CA ALA A 37 4.11 28.05 -18.73
C ALA A 37 4.34 29.11 -19.82
N THR A 38 4.38 30.41 -19.44
CA THR A 38 4.53 31.52 -20.36
C THR A 38 5.99 31.95 -20.58
N VAL A 39 6.93 31.44 -19.78
CA VAL A 39 8.35 31.80 -19.86
C VAL A 39 8.95 31.23 -21.14
N GLN A 40 9.56 32.09 -21.96
CA GLN A 40 10.31 31.73 -23.16
C GLN A 40 11.80 31.66 -22.86
N GLY A 41 12.50 30.67 -23.43
CA GLY A 41 13.96 30.53 -23.28
C GLY A 41 14.41 29.70 -22.06
N ALA A 42 13.49 29.30 -21.17
CA ALA A 42 13.80 28.42 -20.03
C ALA A 42 12.77 27.29 -19.93
N GLU A 43 12.79 26.37 -20.90
CA GLU A 43 11.81 25.29 -21.02
C GLU A 43 11.72 24.37 -19.79
N TRP A 44 12.82 24.24 -19.04
CA TRP A 44 12.86 23.46 -17.81
C TRP A 44 11.95 24.03 -16.70
N LEU A 45 11.66 25.35 -16.70
CA LEU A 45 10.74 25.96 -15.74
C LEU A 45 9.31 25.45 -15.92
N LYS A 46 8.93 25.02 -17.12
CA LYS A 46 7.61 24.48 -17.41
C LYS A 46 7.33 23.19 -16.63
N ALA A 47 8.37 22.47 -16.19
CA ALA A 47 8.22 21.31 -15.31
C ALA A 47 7.73 21.68 -13.88
N PHE A 48 7.83 22.95 -13.51
CA PHE A 48 7.35 23.49 -12.23
C PHE A 48 6.03 24.27 -12.38
N ASP A 49 5.29 24.01 -13.42
CA ASP A 49 4.00 24.67 -13.70
C ASP A 49 2.87 23.66 -13.80
N TYR A 50 1.91 23.79 -12.90
CA TYR A 50 0.77 22.87 -12.85
C TYR A 50 -0.02 22.82 -14.15
N SER A 51 -0.26 23.97 -14.79
CA SER A 51 -1.03 24.04 -16.04
C SER A 51 -0.31 23.34 -17.21
N THR A 52 1.01 23.29 -17.17
CA THR A 52 1.82 22.53 -18.13
C THR A 52 1.76 21.03 -17.82
N LEU A 53 1.88 20.66 -16.55
CA LEU A 53 1.90 19.25 -16.10
C LEU A 53 0.57 18.55 -16.36
N ILE A 54 -0.56 19.19 -16.06
CA ILE A 54 -1.89 18.63 -16.36
C ILE A 54 -2.19 18.58 -17.84
N GLY A 55 -1.51 19.42 -18.65
CA GLY A 55 -1.68 19.52 -20.09
C GLY A 55 -3.05 20.02 -20.52
N LYS A 56 -3.35 19.85 -21.80
CA LYS A 56 -4.63 20.22 -22.40
C LYS A 56 -5.36 18.98 -22.90
N PHE A 57 -6.67 18.96 -22.72
CA PHE A 57 -7.51 17.95 -23.37
C PHE A 57 -7.46 18.19 -24.88
N GLY A 58 -7.03 17.21 -25.64
CA GLY A 58 -6.90 17.30 -27.08
C GLY A 58 -6.29 16.06 -27.69
N THR A 59 -6.24 15.98 -29.00
CA THR A 59 -5.60 14.88 -29.70
C THR A 59 -4.10 14.99 -29.57
N MET A 60 -3.46 13.93 -29.06
CA MET A 60 -2.00 13.84 -29.00
C MET A 60 -1.48 13.56 -30.41
N LYS A 61 -0.93 14.56 -31.07
CA LYS A 61 -0.35 14.42 -32.43
C LYS A 61 1.07 13.81 -32.35
N ASP A 62 1.77 14.03 -31.25
CA ASP A 62 3.16 13.61 -31.07
C ASP A 62 3.30 12.97 -29.66
N PRO A 63 3.54 11.64 -29.60
CA PRO A 63 3.78 10.95 -28.33
C PRO A 63 4.97 11.49 -27.53
N ALA A 64 5.97 12.08 -28.19
CA ALA A 64 7.13 12.69 -27.54
C ALA A 64 6.77 13.99 -26.80
N LYS A 65 5.65 14.60 -27.13
CA LYS A 65 5.08 15.79 -26.47
C LYS A 65 3.91 15.46 -25.56
N ALA A 66 3.82 14.22 -25.10
CA ALA A 66 2.76 13.77 -24.21
C ALA A 66 2.69 14.65 -22.95
N THR A 67 1.48 15.15 -22.68
CA THR A 67 1.20 15.90 -21.46
C THR A 67 0.68 14.97 -20.37
N PHE A 68 0.76 15.37 -19.11
CA PHE A 68 0.27 14.58 -17.99
C PHE A 68 -1.19 14.14 -18.17
N VAL A 69 -2.06 15.00 -18.67
CA VAL A 69 -3.47 14.68 -18.94
C VAL A 69 -3.66 13.85 -20.21
N GLY A 70 -2.99 14.19 -21.31
CA GLY A 70 -2.91 13.48 -22.58
C GLY A 70 -4.16 12.82 -23.15
N MET A 71 -3.99 12.19 -24.32
CA MET A 71 -4.99 11.35 -24.99
C MET A 71 -4.35 10.06 -25.51
N GLY A 72 -5.15 9.07 -25.86
CA GLY A 72 -4.67 7.88 -26.56
C GLY A 72 -4.02 6.81 -25.69
N GLY A 73 -4.37 6.72 -24.41
CA GLY A 73 -3.89 5.66 -23.52
C GLY A 73 -2.53 5.92 -22.88
N VAL A 74 -1.94 7.10 -23.11
CA VAL A 74 -0.69 7.54 -22.51
C VAL A 74 -0.99 8.76 -21.65
N SER A 75 -0.66 8.72 -20.37
CA SER A 75 -0.82 9.80 -19.39
C SER A 75 -1.96 9.61 -18.39
N ALA A 76 -2.22 10.60 -17.52
CA ALA A 76 -3.23 10.55 -16.46
C ALA A 76 -4.64 10.19 -16.96
N ARG A 77 -5.05 10.70 -18.13
CA ARG A 77 -6.35 10.36 -18.72
C ARG A 77 -6.44 8.87 -19.09
N GLY A 78 -5.40 8.34 -19.72
CA GLY A 78 -5.32 6.91 -20.04
C GLY A 78 -5.33 6.06 -18.77
N GLY A 79 -4.58 6.46 -17.74
CA GLY A 79 -4.58 5.83 -16.44
C GLY A 79 -5.95 5.86 -15.76
N PHE A 80 -6.67 6.97 -15.83
CA PHE A 80 -8.01 7.08 -15.27
C PHE A 80 -9.02 6.16 -15.99
N ILE A 81 -9.01 6.14 -17.33
CA ILE A 81 -9.89 5.25 -18.12
C ILE A 81 -9.53 3.79 -17.84
N PHE A 82 -8.23 3.48 -17.76
CA PHE A 82 -7.76 2.16 -17.36
C PHE A 82 -8.29 1.79 -15.98
N ALA A 83 -8.14 2.65 -14.97
CA ALA A 83 -8.66 2.41 -13.61
C ALA A 83 -10.17 2.15 -13.60
N LEU A 84 -10.96 2.91 -14.37
CA LEU A 84 -12.41 2.67 -14.52
C LEU A 84 -12.70 1.29 -15.12
N SER A 85 -11.92 0.85 -16.10
CA SER A 85 -12.10 -0.46 -16.74
C SER A 85 -11.84 -1.64 -15.80
N LEU A 86 -11.11 -1.41 -14.70
CA LEU A 86 -10.79 -2.43 -13.71
C LEU A 86 -11.88 -2.62 -12.66
N ILE A 87 -12.75 -1.64 -12.46
CA ILE A 87 -13.77 -1.67 -11.40
C ILE A 87 -14.59 -2.96 -11.42
N PRO A 88 -15.15 -3.44 -12.56
CA PRO A 88 -15.97 -4.65 -12.55
C PRO A 88 -15.21 -5.90 -12.11
N SER A 89 -13.97 -6.08 -12.59
CA SER A 89 -13.16 -7.26 -12.25
C SER A 89 -12.72 -7.25 -10.79
N VAL A 90 -12.33 -6.08 -10.28
CA VAL A 90 -11.95 -5.90 -8.88
C VAL A 90 -13.14 -6.10 -7.95
N MET A 91 -14.30 -5.54 -8.27
CA MET A 91 -15.52 -5.73 -7.46
C MET A 91 -15.94 -7.20 -7.41
N LEU A 92 -15.88 -7.91 -8.54
CA LEU A 92 -16.16 -9.34 -8.58
C LEU A 92 -15.19 -10.12 -7.70
N ALA A 93 -13.88 -9.85 -7.83
CA ALA A 93 -12.85 -10.55 -7.05
C ALA A 93 -13.03 -10.34 -5.54
N ILE A 94 -13.21 -9.09 -5.11
CA ILE A 94 -13.43 -8.75 -3.68
C ILE A 94 -14.72 -9.42 -3.20
N GLY A 95 -15.82 -9.30 -3.93
CA GLY A 95 -17.10 -9.91 -3.56
C GLY A 95 -17.01 -11.44 -3.42
N VAL A 96 -16.26 -12.12 -4.29
CA VAL A 96 -16.02 -13.56 -4.15
C VAL A 96 -15.18 -13.86 -2.91
N VAL A 97 -14.13 -13.09 -2.64
CA VAL A 97 -13.30 -13.26 -1.43
C VAL A 97 -14.14 -13.08 -0.17
N ASP A 98 -14.98 -12.04 -0.10
CA ASP A 98 -15.87 -11.80 1.04
C ASP A 98 -16.86 -12.93 1.27
N VAL A 99 -17.45 -13.47 0.18
CA VAL A 99 -18.34 -14.63 0.26
C VAL A 99 -17.59 -15.86 0.78
N LEU A 100 -16.39 -16.13 0.27
CA LEU A 100 -15.57 -17.25 0.72
C LEU A 100 -15.19 -17.12 2.20
N ASP A 101 -14.89 -15.91 2.65
CA ASP A 101 -14.60 -15.63 4.06
C ASP A 101 -15.83 -15.85 4.94
N HIS A 102 -16.99 -15.38 4.49
CA HIS A 102 -18.27 -15.65 5.19
C HIS A 102 -18.52 -17.16 5.40
N TYR A 103 -18.14 -18.01 4.44
CA TYR A 103 -18.21 -19.46 4.57
C TYR A 103 -17.02 -20.11 5.30
N GLY A 104 -16.13 -19.31 5.90
CA GLY A 104 -15.03 -19.77 6.74
C GLY A 104 -13.80 -20.25 5.98
N ALA A 105 -13.58 -19.79 4.75
CA ALA A 105 -12.40 -20.15 3.98
C ALA A 105 -11.09 -19.75 4.68
N LEU A 106 -11.07 -18.60 5.35
CA LEU A 106 -9.90 -18.16 6.14
C LEU A 106 -9.63 -19.09 7.33
N SER A 107 -10.68 -19.50 8.04
CA SER A 107 -10.55 -20.47 9.15
C SER A 107 -10.04 -21.82 8.65
N ALA A 108 -10.46 -22.25 7.46
CA ALA A 108 -9.95 -23.45 6.82
C ALA A 108 -8.47 -23.30 6.42
N ALA A 109 -8.09 -22.15 5.85
CA ALA A 109 -6.71 -21.83 5.52
C ALA A 109 -5.83 -21.80 6.78
N GLN A 110 -6.29 -21.20 7.86
CA GLN A 110 -5.60 -21.22 9.16
C GLN A 110 -5.34 -22.65 9.63
N LYS A 111 -6.37 -23.51 9.64
CA LYS A 111 -6.25 -24.91 10.06
C LYS A 111 -5.24 -25.68 9.20
N LEU A 112 -5.23 -25.42 7.89
CA LEU A 112 -4.32 -26.07 6.95
C LEU A 112 -2.87 -25.59 7.12
N MET A 113 -2.67 -24.31 7.42
CA MET A 113 -1.34 -23.69 7.52
C MET A 113 -0.71 -23.81 8.91
N THR A 114 -1.50 -23.90 9.98
CA THR A 114 -1.03 -23.99 11.36
C THR A 114 0.07 -25.05 11.57
N PRO A 115 -0.04 -26.30 11.04
CA PRO A 115 1.00 -27.30 11.23
C PRO A 115 2.34 -26.96 10.56
N LEU A 116 2.36 -25.99 9.62
CA LEU A 116 3.57 -25.56 8.92
C LEU A 116 4.37 -24.51 9.72
N PHE A 117 3.71 -23.75 10.60
CA PHE A 117 4.33 -22.63 11.30
C PHE A 117 5.46 -23.07 12.22
N LYS A 118 5.23 -24.11 13.02
CA LYS A 118 6.26 -24.61 13.95
C LYS A 118 7.49 -25.18 13.25
N PRO A 119 7.40 -26.11 12.29
CA PRO A 119 8.59 -26.67 11.67
C PRO A 119 9.33 -25.68 10.77
N LEU A 120 8.63 -24.79 10.05
CA LEU A 120 9.26 -23.87 9.11
C LEU A 120 9.75 -22.58 9.77
N MET A 121 8.94 -22.01 10.66
CA MET A 121 9.20 -20.69 11.24
C MET A 121 9.64 -20.77 12.70
N ASP A 122 9.43 -21.91 13.36
CA ASP A 122 9.68 -22.10 14.80
C ASP A 122 8.91 -21.10 15.67
N VAL A 123 7.64 -20.90 15.32
CA VAL A 123 6.70 -20.04 16.05
C VAL A 123 5.52 -20.88 16.55
N PRO A 124 4.89 -20.51 17.68
CA PRO A 124 3.76 -21.25 18.21
C PRO A 124 2.54 -21.20 17.29
N GLY A 125 1.74 -22.28 17.27
CA GLY A 125 0.56 -22.39 16.40
C GLY A 125 -0.51 -21.33 16.66
N LEU A 126 -0.52 -20.71 17.84
CA LEU A 126 -1.46 -19.64 18.21
C LEU A 126 -1.32 -18.39 17.34
N VAL A 127 -0.14 -18.15 16.72
CA VAL A 127 0.08 -17.02 15.80
C VAL A 127 -0.68 -17.17 14.47
N GLY A 128 -1.24 -18.35 14.22
CA GLY A 128 -1.93 -18.67 12.98
C GLY A 128 -3.04 -17.69 12.63
N LEU A 129 -3.78 -17.18 13.63
CA LEU A 129 -4.81 -16.16 13.38
C LEU A 129 -4.18 -14.85 12.87
N ALA A 130 -3.13 -14.36 13.51
CA ALA A 130 -2.45 -13.13 13.11
C ALA A 130 -1.88 -13.24 11.69
N LEU A 131 -1.27 -14.39 11.34
CA LEU A 131 -0.70 -14.63 10.01
C LEU A 131 -1.77 -14.72 8.91
N ILE A 132 -2.88 -15.40 9.18
CA ILE A 132 -3.96 -15.52 8.18
C ILE A 132 -4.72 -14.20 8.02
N THR A 133 -4.97 -13.49 9.12
CA THR A 133 -5.58 -12.16 9.06
C THR A 133 -4.73 -11.16 8.27
N ASP A 134 -3.40 -11.25 8.36
CA ASP A 134 -2.47 -10.44 7.57
C ASP A 134 -2.65 -10.61 6.05
N LEU A 135 -3.07 -11.78 5.58
CA LEU A 135 -3.31 -12.01 4.16
C LEU A 135 -4.45 -11.14 3.61
N GLN A 136 -5.41 -10.76 4.45
CA GLN A 136 -6.49 -9.84 4.08
C GLN A 136 -6.20 -8.40 4.51
N SER A 137 -5.74 -8.20 5.74
CA SER A 137 -5.54 -6.89 6.34
C SER A 137 -4.21 -6.85 7.09
N THR A 138 -3.26 -6.13 6.53
CA THR A 138 -1.94 -5.91 7.13
C THR A 138 -2.03 -5.31 8.52
N ASP A 139 -2.90 -4.30 8.68
CA ASP A 139 -3.05 -3.58 9.95
C ASP A 139 -3.64 -4.49 11.04
N ALA A 140 -4.64 -5.31 10.70
CA ALA A 140 -5.25 -6.25 11.63
C ALA A 140 -4.26 -7.37 12.00
N GLY A 141 -3.51 -7.91 11.04
CA GLY A 141 -2.46 -8.90 11.31
C GLY A 141 -1.36 -8.37 12.22
N ALA A 142 -0.90 -7.13 11.96
CA ALA A 142 0.10 -6.47 12.80
C ALA A 142 -0.41 -6.20 14.23
N ALA A 143 -1.67 -5.74 14.36
CA ALA A 143 -2.29 -5.51 15.66
C ALA A 143 -2.36 -6.79 16.50
N LEU A 144 -2.83 -7.90 15.90
CA LEU A 144 -2.86 -9.21 16.57
C LEU A 144 -1.45 -9.69 16.95
N THR A 145 -0.45 -9.50 16.09
CA THR A 145 0.93 -9.87 16.42
C THR A 145 1.47 -9.05 17.59
N LYS A 146 1.14 -7.75 17.63
CA LYS A 146 1.52 -6.88 18.74
C LYS A 146 0.86 -7.33 20.06
N GLU A 147 -0.43 -7.64 20.03
CA GLU A 147 -1.17 -8.13 21.18
C GLU A 147 -0.54 -9.42 21.74
N LEU A 148 -0.23 -10.40 20.88
CA LEU A 148 0.45 -11.63 21.28
C LEU A 148 1.80 -11.37 21.95
N TYR A 149 2.55 -10.38 21.48
CA TYR A 149 3.82 -9.99 22.08
C TYR A 149 3.64 -9.28 23.43
N ASP A 150 2.70 -8.33 23.51
CA ASP A 150 2.42 -7.58 24.73
C ASP A 150 1.89 -8.50 25.86
N ASP A 151 1.14 -9.55 25.49
CA ASP A 151 0.65 -10.59 26.41
C ASP A 151 1.74 -11.62 26.80
N GLY A 152 2.94 -11.52 26.25
CA GLY A 152 4.04 -12.44 26.52
C GLY A 152 3.85 -13.85 25.94
N LEU A 153 2.95 -14.01 24.97
CA LEU A 153 2.66 -15.30 24.30
C LEU A 153 3.66 -15.63 23.20
N ILE A 154 4.39 -14.63 22.70
CA ILE A 154 5.51 -14.74 21.77
C ILE A 154 6.68 -13.86 22.25
N ASP A 155 7.90 -14.30 21.97
CA ASP A 155 9.09 -13.54 22.29
C ASP A 155 9.50 -12.58 21.15
N LYS A 156 10.57 -11.80 21.38
CA LYS A 156 11.06 -10.83 20.40
C LYS A 156 11.59 -11.47 19.11
N ARG A 157 12.20 -12.65 19.23
CA ARG A 157 12.69 -13.41 18.08
C ARG A 157 11.51 -13.90 17.23
N GLU A 158 10.53 -14.51 17.87
CA GLU A 158 9.30 -14.98 17.22
C GLU A 158 8.55 -13.84 16.55
N GLN A 159 8.39 -12.69 17.25
CA GLN A 159 7.78 -11.48 16.69
C GLN A 159 8.50 -11.03 15.41
N THR A 160 9.84 -11.07 15.40
CA THR A 160 10.64 -10.66 14.24
C THR A 160 10.43 -11.60 13.05
N ILE A 161 10.39 -12.91 13.27
CA ILE A 161 10.12 -13.92 12.24
C ILE A 161 8.70 -13.76 11.68
N ILE A 162 7.71 -13.55 12.56
CA ILE A 162 6.32 -13.30 12.18
C ILE A 162 6.23 -12.03 11.32
N ALA A 163 6.86 -10.93 11.75
CA ALA A 163 6.89 -9.68 11.01
C ALA A 163 7.55 -9.83 9.63
N ALA A 164 8.62 -10.62 9.50
CA ALA A 164 9.25 -10.90 8.23
C ALA A 164 8.31 -11.66 7.28
N TRP A 165 7.55 -12.63 7.80
CA TRP A 165 6.54 -13.35 7.03
C TRP A 165 5.40 -12.42 6.60
N GLN A 166 4.89 -11.60 7.50
CA GLN A 166 3.82 -10.65 7.23
C GLN A 166 4.26 -9.64 6.17
N TYR A 167 5.40 -8.99 6.34
CA TYR A 167 5.91 -7.96 5.43
C TYR A 167 6.18 -8.49 4.02
N SER A 168 6.64 -9.73 3.87
CA SER A 168 6.98 -10.34 2.56
C SER A 168 5.78 -10.60 1.63
N GLY A 169 4.68 -9.95 1.82
CA GLY A 169 3.46 -10.04 1.02
C GLY A 169 2.25 -9.67 1.87
N ALA A 170 2.34 -8.51 2.51
CA ALA A 170 1.28 -7.94 3.33
C ALA A 170 -0.01 -7.78 2.54
N GLY A 171 -1.14 -8.17 3.12
CA GLY A 171 -2.42 -8.15 2.45
C GLY A 171 -2.44 -8.92 1.14
N THR A 172 -1.76 -10.07 1.06
CA THR A 172 -1.59 -10.82 -0.21
C THR A 172 -2.92 -11.08 -0.91
N ILE A 173 -3.95 -11.52 -0.20
CA ILE A 173 -5.26 -11.83 -0.80
C ILE A 173 -5.91 -10.55 -1.32
N SER A 174 -6.02 -9.53 -0.47
CA SER A 174 -6.64 -8.25 -0.84
C SER A 174 -5.89 -7.60 -2.00
N ASN A 175 -4.56 -7.49 -1.92
CA ASN A 175 -3.75 -6.84 -2.95
C ASN A 175 -3.74 -7.64 -4.25
N TYR A 176 -3.66 -8.97 -4.17
CA TYR A 176 -3.63 -9.80 -5.37
C TYR A 176 -4.97 -9.75 -6.11
N PHE A 177 -6.08 -9.93 -5.42
CA PHE A 177 -7.39 -9.94 -6.08
C PHE A 177 -7.94 -8.56 -6.35
N ALA A 178 -7.70 -7.56 -5.50
CA ALA A 178 -8.18 -6.21 -5.72
C ALA A 178 -7.29 -5.42 -6.69
N ILE A 179 -5.95 -5.44 -6.53
CA ILE A 179 -5.04 -4.62 -7.32
C ILE A 179 -4.54 -5.38 -8.54
N ALA A 180 -3.95 -6.57 -8.34
CA ALA A 180 -3.42 -7.36 -9.44
C ALA A 180 -4.54 -8.01 -10.28
N GLY A 181 -5.77 -8.08 -9.78
CA GLY A 181 -6.94 -8.52 -10.54
C GLY A 181 -7.12 -7.80 -11.88
N ALA A 182 -6.68 -6.55 -11.93
CA ALA A 182 -6.58 -5.76 -13.15
C ALA A 182 -5.70 -6.38 -14.24
N LEU A 183 -4.68 -7.12 -13.84
CA LEU A 183 -3.69 -7.69 -14.73
C LEU A 183 -4.01 -9.14 -15.11
N PHE A 184 -5.05 -9.75 -14.55
CA PHE A 184 -5.37 -11.16 -14.78
C PHE A 184 -5.62 -11.49 -16.25
N GLY A 185 -6.15 -10.53 -17.03
CA GLY A 185 -6.32 -10.70 -18.47
C GLY A 185 -5.01 -10.74 -19.28
N PHE A 186 -3.90 -10.33 -18.69
CA PHE A 186 -2.58 -10.29 -19.33
C PHE A 186 -1.63 -11.37 -18.82
N ILE A 187 -1.99 -12.08 -17.75
CA ILE A 187 -1.18 -13.15 -17.18
C ILE A 187 -1.29 -14.39 -18.06
N LEU A 188 -0.15 -14.93 -18.48
CA LEU A 188 -0.06 -16.11 -19.38
C LEU A 188 -0.13 -17.45 -18.62
N CYS A 189 -0.22 -17.45 -17.30
CA CYS A 189 -0.35 -18.64 -16.48
C CYS A 189 -1.68 -18.61 -15.68
N PRO A 190 -2.14 -19.75 -15.13
CA PRO A 190 -3.30 -19.74 -14.25
C PRO A 190 -3.13 -18.79 -13.06
N ILE A 191 -4.19 -18.06 -12.73
CA ILE A 191 -4.19 -17.00 -11.69
C ILE A 191 -3.70 -17.50 -10.33
N ILE A 192 -3.92 -18.79 -10.03
CA ILE A 192 -3.50 -19.39 -8.77
C ILE A 192 -1.98 -19.55 -8.64
N VAL A 193 -1.25 -19.65 -9.77
CA VAL A 193 0.20 -19.92 -9.75
C VAL A 193 1.00 -18.82 -9.06
N PRO A 194 0.82 -17.53 -9.37
CA PRO A 194 1.49 -16.47 -8.63
C PRO A 194 1.15 -16.46 -7.13
N VAL A 195 -0.09 -16.77 -6.75
CA VAL A 195 -0.49 -16.86 -5.33
C VAL A 195 0.31 -17.95 -4.61
N ILE A 196 0.43 -19.14 -5.22
CA ILE A 196 1.22 -20.24 -4.65
C ILE A 196 2.69 -19.81 -4.50
N ILE A 197 3.26 -19.18 -5.52
CA ILE A 197 4.65 -18.70 -5.49
C ILE A 197 4.84 -17.68 -4.35
N ILE A 198 3.94 -16.70 -4.22
CA ILE A 198 3.98 -15.71 -3.15
C ILE A 198 3.93 -16.41 -1.78
N MET A 199 3.00 -17.36 -1.59
CA MET A 199 2.88 -18.09 -0.33
C MET A 199 4.14 -18.90 0.00
N VAL A 200 4.73 -19.58 -0.96
CA VAL A 200 6.00 -20.29 -0.78
C VAL A 200 7.12 -19.32 -0.40
N MET A 201 7.22 -18.18 -1.09
CA MET A 201 8.26 -17.18 -0.84
C MET A 201 8.11 -16.50 0.53
N LYS A 202 6.88 -16.33 1.04
CA LYS A 202 6.63 -15.86 2.42
C LYS A 202 7.30 -16.80 3.43
N PHE A 203 7.13 -18.12 3.29
CA PHE A 203 7.78 -19.09 4.16
C PHE A 203 9.30 -19.09 3.99
N VAL A 204 9.80 -19.04 2.76
CA VAL A 204 11.25 -18.95 2.48
C VAL A 204 11.85 -17.72 3.15
N GLY A 205 11.21 -16.56 3.05
CA GLY A 205 11.66 -15.32 3.69
C GLY A 205 11.72 -15.44 5.22
N ALA A 206 10.69 -16.01 5.83
CA ALA A 206 10.65 -16.24 7.26
C ALA A 206 11.71 -17.25 7.73
N MET A 207 11.95 -18.32 6.96
CA MET A 207 13.01 -19.30 7.24
C MET A 207 14.40 -18.66 7.15
N ILE A 208 14.66 -17.80 6.18
CA ILE A 208 15.92 -17.05 6.08
C ILE A 208 16.07 -16.13 7.29
N CYS A 209 15.03 -15.39 7.65
CA CYS A 209 15.03 -14.53 8.83
C CYS A 209 15.34 -15.33 10.11
N ARG A 210 14.67 -16.48 10.31
CA ARG A 210 14.93 -17.40 11.41
C ARG A 210 16.40 -17.83 11.43
N PHE A 211 16.93 -18.30 10.29
CA PHE A 211 18.32 -18.77 10.21
C PHE A 211 19.32 -17.67 10.55
N VAL A 212 19.09 -16.45 10.05
CA VAL A 212 19.94 -15.29 10.36
C VAL A 212 19.89 -14.96 11.86
N LEU A 213 18.71 -14.94 12.48
CA LEU A 213 18.55 -14.67 13.88
C LEU A 213 19.24 -15.74 14.76
N ASP A 214 19.08 -17.00 14.39
CA ASP A 214 19.69 -18.12 15.14
C ASP A 214 21.23 -18.15 14.99
N THR A 215 21.78 -17.60 13.89
CA THR A 215 23.23 -17.58 13.64
C THR A 215 23.93 -16.33 14.18
N CYS A 216 23.23 -15.17 14.17
CA CYS A 216 23.85 -13.88 14.52
C CYS A 216 23.56 -13.44 15.96
N LEU A 217 22.61 -14.07 16.66
CA LEU A 217 22.23 -13.71 18.04
C LEU A 217 22.70 -14.77 19.08
N LEU A 218 23.37 -15.82 18.65
CA LEU A 218 24.14 -16.75 19.47
C LEU A 218 25.62 -16.32 19.48
#